data_7848c60fbd928d73a30300b9e1a0c681
#
_entry.id   7848c60fbd928d73a30300b9e1a0c681
#
_cell.length_a   1.000
_cell.length_b   1.000
_cell.length_c   1.000
_cell.angle_alpha   90.00
_cell.angle_beta   90.00
_cell.angle_gamma   90.00
#
_symmetry.space_group_name_H-M   'P 1'
#
loop_
_entity.id
_entity.type
_entity.pdbx_description
1 polymer ?
#
loop_
_entity_poly.entity_id
_entity_poly.type
_entity_poly.pdbx_seq_one_letter_code
_entity_poly.pdbx_strand_id
1 'polypeptide(L)'
;MLIGPLKREIDILTSDECRKLMKACSQKAPTGIRNQALIVVLWRSCLRIQEAIDLSPKDVSSDSIRVHSGKGERARTVGLDPESSAVVERWARLRQELGFKPSQRLFCTLKGEPLETSYCRHLLKRLAKKAGIEKRVHPHGLRHSGAVHLLDEGHNVVVISQQLGHSNLATTNTYLNHLKPADVVAAMQT
;
A
#
# COMPACT_ATOMS: atom_id res chain seq x y z
N MET A 1 8.18 36.30 15.06
CA MET A 1 8.71 34.97 14.76
C MET A 1 7.50 34.09 14.38
N LEU A 2 7.23 33.93 13.09
CA LEU A 2 6.07 33.13 12.62
C LEU A 2 6.44 31.66 12.70
N ILE A 3 5.81 30.93 13.62
CA ILE A 3 5.89 29.47 13.70
C ILE A 3 5.18 28.95 12.44
N GLY A 4 5.94 28.42 11.48
CA GLY A 4 5.37 27.78 10.31
C GLY A 4 4.44 26.64 10.71
N PRO A 5 3.48 26.22 9.84
CA PRO A 5 2.52 25.19 10.18
C PRO A 5 3.26 23.92 10.59
N LEU A 6 2.99 23.45 11.82
CA LEU A 6 3.48 22.16 12.34
C LEU A 6 3.22 21.08 11.30
N LYS A 7 4.28 20.44 10.81
CA LYS A 7 4.20 19.31 9.90
C LYS A 7 3.38 18.23 10.61
N ARG A 8 2.13 18.01 10.16
CA ARG A 8 1.26 17.01 10.77
C ARG A 8 1.96 15.67 10.71
N GLU A 9 2.14 15.05 11.86
CA GLU A 9 2.65 13.69 11.94
C GLU A 9 1.73 12.76 11.13
N ILE A 10 2.34 11.79 10.45
CA ILE A 10 1.60 10.80 9.68
C ILE A 10 1.10 9.76 10.68
N ASP A 11 -0.22 9.59 10.76
CA ASP A 11 -0.82 8.55 11.58
C ASP A 11 -0.41 7.16 11.07
N ILE A 12 0.32 6.42 11.89
CA ILE A 12 0.64 5.01 11.61
C ILE A 12 -0.56 4.17 12.02
N LEU A 13 -1.12 3.44 11.05
CA LEU A 13 -2.16 2.46 11.32
C LEU A 13 -1.53 1.18 11.84
N THR A 14 -2.16 0.54 12.82
CA THR A 14 -1.76 -0.81 13.25
C THR A 14 -2.13 -1.84 12.17
N SER A 15 -1.53 -3.03 12.23
CA SER A 15 -1.90 -4.15 11.34
C SER A 15 -3.39 -4.50 11.48
N ASP A 16 -3.95 -4.42 12.70
CA ASP A 16 -5.37 -4.66 12.94
C ASP A 16 -6.26 -3.58 12.33
N GLU A 17 -5.86 -2.31 12.40
CA GLU A 17 -6.59 -1.22 11.72
C GLU A 17 -6.57 -1.41 10.19
N CYS A 18 -5.44 -1.81 9.61
CA CYS A 18 -5.36 -2.14 8.19
C CYS A 18 -6.27 -3.32 7.82
N ARG A 19 -6.29 -4.38 8.63
CA ARG A 19 -7.22 -5.52 8.45
C ARG A 19 -8.69 -5.11 8.60
N LYS A 20 -9.03 -4.25 9.58
CA LYS A 20 -10.38 -3.69 9.73
C LYS A 20 -10.79 -2.88 8.51
N LEU A 21 -9.87 -2.08 7.94
CA LEU A 21 -10.10 -1.32 6.72
C LEU A 21 -10.43 -2.24 5.53
N MET A 22 -9.71 -3.36 5.37
CA MET A 22 -9.99 -4.37 4.35
C MET A 22 -11.33 -5.07 4.58
N LYS A 23 -11.65 -5.43 5.82
CA LYS A 23 -12.94 -6.04 6.19
C LYS A 23 -14.13 -5.10 5.98
N ALA A 24 -13.93 -3.79 6.04
CA ALA A 24 -14.96 -2.79 5.72
C ALA A 24 -15.35 -2.78 4.23
N CYS A 25 -14.50 -3.33 3.35
CA CYS A 25 -14.86 -3.57 1.95
C CYS A 25 -15.88 -4.70 1.84
N SER A 26 -16.75 -4.65 0.82
CA SER A 26 -17.63 -5.79 0.52
C SER A 26 -16.82 -7.01 0.10
N GLN A 27 -17.13 -8.16 0.69
CA GLN A 27 -16.48 -9.42 0.35
C GLN A 27 -17.06 -10.08 -0.91
N LYS A 28 -18.23 -9.61 -1.37
CA LYS A 28 -18.99 -10.19 -2.50
C LYS A 28 -19.01 -9.28 -3.72
N ALA A 29 -19.15 -7.96 -3.51
CA ALA A 29 -19.24 -7.03 -4.62
C ALA A 29 -17.89 -6.85 -5.33
N PRO A 30 -17.84 -6.82 -6.66
CA PRO A 30 -16.60 -6.65 -7.42
C PRO A 30 -15.79 -5.42 -7.01
N THR A 31 -16.45 -4.29 -6.75
CA THR A 31 -15.79 -3.08 -6.26
C THR A 31 -15.15 -3.27 -4.87
N GLY A 32 -15.74 -4.10 -4.02
CA GLY A 32 -15.19 -4.40 -2.70
C GLY A 32 -13.93 -5.26 -2.80
N ILE A 33 -13.94 -6.30 -3.63
CA ILE A 33 -12.80 -7.18 -3.90
C ILE A 33 -11.65 -6.37 -4.52
N ARG A 34 -11.95 -5.52 -5.50
CA ARG A 34 -10.98 -4.57 -6.07
C ARG A 34 -10.35 -3.66 -5.00
N ASN A 35 -11.18 -3.11 -4.13
CA ASN A 35 -10.73 -2.16 -3.12
C ASN A 35 -9.85 -2.82 -2.06
N GLN A 36 -10.11 -4.10 -1.71
CA GLN A 36 -9.21 -4.88 -0.86
C GLN A 36 -7.84 -5.04 -1.50
N ALA A 37 -7.77 -5.43 -2.77
CA ALA A 37 -6.53 -5.57 -3.49
C ALA A 37 -5.77 -4.22 -3.59
N LEU A 38 -6.47 -3.11 -3.81
CA LEU A 38 -5.85 -1.78 -3.80
C LEU A 38 -5.25 -1.43 -2.42
N ILE A 39 -5.96 -1.71 -1.32
CA ILE A 39 -5.47 -1.46 0.03
C ILE A 39 -4.20 -2.30 0.29
N VAL A 40 -4.21 -3.58 -0.07
CA VAL A 40 -3.05 -4.48 0.07
C VAL A 40 -1.83 -3.94 -0.67
N VAL A 41 -2.00 -3.53 -1.92
CA VAL A 41 -0.90 -2.99 -2.74
C VAL A 41 -0.33 -1.71 -2.14
N LEU A 42 -1.17 -0.84 -1.59
CA LEU A 42 -0.72 0.39 -0.91
C LEU A 42 -0.03 0.10 0.42
N TRP A 43 -0.50 -0.91 1.14
CA TRP A 43 -0.02 -1.25 2.48
C TRP A 43 1.16 -2.22 2.44
N ARG A 44 0.99 -3.43 1.89
CA ARG A 44 2.02 -4.49 1.95
C ARG A 44 3.11 -4.33 0.89
N SER A 45 2.74 -3.92 -0.33
CA SER A 45 3.73 -3.61 -1.37
C SER A 45 4.26 -2.18 -1.27
N CYS A 46 3.73 -1.37 -0.37
CA CYS A 46 4.15 0.01 -0.11
C CYS A 46 4.19 0.89 -1.37
N LEU A 47 3.29 0.68 -2.34
CA LEU A 47 3.25 1.49 -3.55
C LEU A 47 2.73 2.91 -3.29
N ARG A 48 3.22 3.87 -4.08
CA ARG A 48 2.57 5.17 -4.18
C ARG A 48 1.21 5.00 -4.87
N ILE A 49 0.24 5.86 -4.53
CA ILE A 49 -1.11 5.74 -5.10
C ILE A 49 -1.09 5.80 -6.63
N GLN A 50 -0.27 6.66 -7.23
CA GLN A 50 -0.16 6.75 -8.68
C GLN A 50 0.44 5.48 -9.28
N GLU A 51 1.49 4.93 -8.66
CA GLU A 51 2.06 3.65 -9.07
C GLU A 51 1.01 2.53 -9.05
N ALA A 52 0.21 2.46 -7.97
CA ALA A 52 -0.82 1.44 -7.81
C ALA A 52 -1.92 1.54 -8.88
N ILE A 53 -2.47 2.74 -9.14
CA ILE A 53 -3.54 2.89 -10.15
C ILE A 53 -3.03 2.80 -11.60
N ASP A 54 -1.72 2.97 -11.82
CA ASP A 54 -1.10 2.81 -13.12
C ASP A 54 -0.74 1.36 -13.47
N LEU A 55 -0.84 0.43 -12.52
CA LEU A 55 -0.58 -0.99 -12.77
C LEU A 55 -1.48 -1.54 -13.88
N SER A 56 -0.91 -2.38 -14.72
CA SER A 56 -1.64 -3.26 -15.62
C SER A 56 -1.61 -4.72 -15.11
N PRO A 57 -2.52 -5.59 -15.54
CA PRO A 57 -2.56 -6.97 -15.07
C PRO A 57 -1.24 -7.73 -15.26
N LYS A 58 -0.50 -7.44 -16.34
CA LYS A 58 0.80 -8.07 -16.65
C LYS A 58 1.94 -7.68 -15.71
N ASP A 59 1.73 -6.64 -14.88
CA ASP A 59 2.74 -6.15 -13.95
C ASP A 59 2.73 -6.95 -12.64
N VAL A 60 1.72 -7.83 -12.44
CA VAL A 60 1.54 -8.63 -11.23
C VAL A 60 1.89 -10.08 -11.51
N SER A 61 2.77 -10.64 -10.70
CA SER A 61 3.11 -12.05 -10.61
C SER A 61 2.64 -12.62 -9.27
N SER A 62 2.80 -13.93 -9.06
CA SER A 62 2.39 -14.61 -7.83
C SER A 62 3.10 -14.12 -6.56
N ASP A 63 4.26 -13.51 -6.67
CA ASP A 63 5.14 -13.12 -5.57
C ASP A 63 5.61 -11.66 -5.65
N SER A 64 5.27 -10.95 -6.73
CA SER A 64 5.87 -9.66 -7.00
C SER A 64 5.02 -8.76 -7.90
N ILE A 65 5.30 -7.46 -7.83
CA ILE A 65 4.72 -6.44 -8.71
C ILE A 65 5.85 -5.65 -9.36
N ARG A 66 5.81 -5.54 -10.68
CA ARG A 66 6.70 -4.66 -11.45
C ARG A 66 6.14 -3.24 -11.46
N VAL A 67 6.84 -2.32 -10.85
CA VAL A 67 6.50 -0.90 -10.82
C VAL A 67 7.27 -0.18 -11.91
N HIS A 68 6.54 0.42 -12.85
CA HIS A 68 7.13 1.22 -13.91
C HIS A 68 7.54 2.58 -13.36
N SER A 69 8.66 3.11 -13.86
CA SER A 69 9.16 4.40 -13.42
C SER A 69 8.35 5.56 -13.99
N GLY A 70 8.06 6.55 -13.14
CA GLY A 70 7.73 7.88 -13.60
C GLY A 70 8.95 8.63 -14.12
N LYS A 71 8.77 9.87 -14.58
CA LYS A 71 9.85 10.72 -15.11
C LYS A 71 10.96 10.88 -14.05
N GLY A 72 12.14 10.30 -14.30
CA GLY A 72 13.31 10.40 -13.41
C GLY A 72 13.49 9.31 -12.35
N GLU A 73 12.57 8.35 -12.24
CA GLU A 73 12.71 7.18 -11.34
C GLU A 73 13.07 5.92 -12.15
N ARG A 74 13.74 4.95 -11.50
CA ARG A 74 14.04 3.64 -12.12
C ARG A 74 12.88 2.68 -11.88
N ALA A 75 12.56 1.86 -12.89
CA ALA A 75 11.63 0.75 -12.68
C ALA A 75 12.18 -0.19 -11.59
N ARG A 76 11.27 -0.74 -10.78
CA ARG A 76 11.64 -1.67 -9.71
C ARG A 76 10.62 -2.80 -9.61
N THR A 77 11.03 -3.89 -8.99
CA THR A 77 10.14 -4.97 -8.59
C THR A 77 9.96 -4.92 -7.07
N VAL A 78 8.74 -5.00 -6.59
CA VAL A 78 8.40 -5.07 -5.16
C VAL A 78 7.81 -6.44 -4.84
N GLY A 79 8.10 -6.94 -3.64
CA GLY A 79 7.60 -8.24 -3.19
C GLY A 79 6.14 -8.20 -2.74
N LEU A 80 5.49 -9.35 -2.84
CA LEU A 80 4.19 -9.66 -2.26
C LEU A 80 4.33 -10.88 -1.35
N ASP A 81 3.86 -10.79 -0.11
CA ASP A 81 3.68 -11.96 0.74
C ASP A 81 2.52 -12.83 0.21
N PRO A 82 2.46 -14.13 0.56
CA PRO A 82 1.46 -15.05 0.02
C PRO A 82 0.00 -14.63 0.28
N GLU A 83 -0.29 -14.05 1.46
CA GLU A 83 -1.65 -13.58 1.79
C GLU A 83 -2.03 -12.37 0.92
N SER A 84 -1.10 -11.45 0.74
CA SER A 84 -1.27 -10.28 -0.13
C SER A 84 -1.44 -10.68 -1.59
N SER A 85 -0.65 -11.64 -2.05
CA SER A 85 -0.76 -12.19 -3.40
C SER A 85 -2.15 -12.77 -3.65
N ALA A 86 -2.65 -13.61 -2.74
CA ALA A 86 -3.98 -14.22 -2.87
C ALA A 86 -5.11 -13.18 -3.00
N VAL A 87 -5.00 -12.04 -2.29
CA VAL A 87 -5.97 -10.95 -2.39
C VAL A 87 -5.91 -10.26 -3.76
N VAL A 88 -4.70 -10.00 -4.27
CA VAL A 88 -4.52 -9.36 -5.57
C VAL A 88 -4.95 -10.29 -6.70
N GLU A 89 -4.59 -11.56 -6.64
CA GLU A 89 -4.97 -12.59 -7.62
C GLU A 89 -6.49 -12.79 -7.65
N ARG A 90 -7.17 -12.77 -6.50
CA ARG A 90 -8.63 -12.85 -6.44
C ARG A 90 -9.28 -11.74 -7.26
N TRP A 91 -8.77 -10.51 -7.15
CA TRP A 91 -9.24 -9.41 -7.99
C TRP A 91 -8.89 -9.60 -9.46
N ALA A 92 -7.67 -10.03 -9.76
CA ALA A 92 -7.23 -10.25 -11.13
C ALA A 92 -8.08 -11.30 -11.85
N ARG A 93 -8.43 -12.41 -11.17
CA ARG A 93 -9.35 -13.45 -11.70
C ARG A 93 -10.75 -12.89 -11.92
N LEU A 94 -11.35 -12.27 -10.90
CA LEU A 94 -12.69 -11.69 -11.03
C LEU A 94 -12.76 -10.65 -12.15
N ARG A 95 -11.71 -9.87 -12.33
CA ARG A 95 -11.58 -8.91 -13.42
C ARG A 95 -11.63 -9.60 -14.80
N GLN A 96 -11.01 -10.77 -14.97
CA GLN A 96 -11.09 -11.56 -16.20
C GLN A 96 -12.49 -12.11 -16.41
N GLU A 97 -13.14 -12.65 -15.37
CA GLU A 97 -14.52 -13.16 -15.40
C GLU A 97 -15.52 -12.05 -15.78
N LEU A 98 -15.27 -10.82 -15.38
CA LEU A 98 -16.07 -9.64 -15.76
C LEU A 98 -15.79 -9.13 -17.19
N GLY A 99 -14.88 -9.77 -17.94
CA GLY A 99 -14.58 -9.46 -19.33
C GLY A 99 -13.71 -8.22 -19.54
N PHE A 100 -13.00 -7.75 -18.53
CA PHE A 100 -12.08 -6.63 -18.71
C PHE A 100 -10.87 -7.01 -19.59
N LYS A 101 -10.53 -6.12 -20.53
CA LYS A 101 -9.41 -6.32 -21.45
C LYS A 101 -8.06 -6.28 -20.73
N PRO A 102 -7.06 -7.06 -21.19
CA PRO A 102 -5.69 -6.99 -20.63
C PRO A 102 -5.03 -5.61 -20.75
N SER A 103 -5.45 -4.80 -21.74
CA SER A 103 -4.96 -3.44 -21.95
C SER A 103 -5.50 -2.41 -20.93
N GLN A 104 -6.58 -2.73 -20.22
CA GLN A 104 -7.13 -1.85 -19.18
C GLN A 104 -6.32 -1.97 -17.90
N ARG A 105 -6.28 -0.90 -17.11
CA ARG A 105 -5.56 -0.86 -15.83
C ARG A 105 -6.03 -1.98 -14.90
N LEU A 106 -5.15 -2.48 -14.03
CA LEU A 106 -5.50 -3.48 -13.01
C LEU A 106 -6.62 -2.94 -12.12
N PHE A 107 -6.47 -1.72 -11.65
CA PHE A 107 -7.48 -1.03 -10.85
C PHE A 107 -8.27 -0.06 -11.72
N CYS A 108 -9.46 -0.47 -12.12
CA CYS A 108 -10.37 0.30 -12.96
C CYS A 108 -11.79 0.33 -12.36
N THR A 109 -12.63 1.23 -12.86
CA THR A 109 -14.07 1.24 -12.56
C THR A 109 -14.75 0.00 -13.18
N LEU A 110 -16.02 -0.28 -12.83
CA LEU A 110 -16.77 -1.37 -13.47
C LEU A 110 -17.08 -1.10 -14.97
N LYS A 111 -16.82 0.11 -15.45
CA LYS A 111 -16.87 0.46 -16.87
C LYS A 111 -15.52 0.31 -17.57
N GLY A 112 -14.46 -0.09 -16.83
CA GLY A 112 -13.11 -0.24 -17.35
C GLY A 112 -12.28 1.04 -17.38
N GLU A 113 -12.80 2.15 -16.89
CA GLU A 113 -12.08 3.42 -16.82
C GLU A 113 -11.03 3.41 -15.69
N PRO A 114 -9.87 4.06 -15.85
CA PRO A 114 -8.88 4.19 -14.80
C PRO A 114 -9.46 4.78 -13.51
N LEU A 115 -8.94 4.36 -12.35
CA LEU A 115 -9.26 5.02 -11.09
C LEU A 115 -8.49 6.32 -10.97
N GLU A 116 -9.12 7.32 -10.36
CA GLU A 116 -8.48 8.58 -10.00
C GLU A 116 -7.95 8.56 -8.56
N THR A 117 -6.87 9.29 -8.30
CA THR A 117 -6.32 9.42 -6.94
C THR A 117 -7.29 10.07 -5.96
N SER A 118 -8.12 10.99 -6.45
CA SER A 118 -9.22 11.63 -5.71
C SER A 118 -10.23 10.60 -5.22
N TYR A 119 -10.69 9.71 -6.10
CA TYR A 119 -11.57 8.60 -5.76
C TYR A 119 -10.95 7.70 -4.67
N CYS A 120 -9.68 7.33 -4.81
CA CYS A 120 -9.00 6.48 -3.84
C CYS A 120 -8.92 7.13 -2.45
N ARG A 121 -8.65 8.44 -2.37
CA ARG A 121 -8.66 9.20 -1.11
C ARG A 121 -10.04 9.20 -0.45
N HIS A 122 -11.10 9.46 -1.21
CA HIS A 122 -12.47 9.43 -0.70
C HIS A 122 -12.91 8.03 -0.27
N LEU A 123 -12.52 7.00 -1.05
CA LEU A 123 -12.76 5.59 -0.71
C LEU A 123 -12.16 5.25 0.66
N LEU A 124 -10.87 5.53 0.87
CA LEU A 124 -10.18 5.22 2.12
C LEU A 124 -10.80 5.95 3.32
N LYS A 125 -11.15 7.23 3.17
CA LYS A 125 -11.84 7.99 4.22
C LYS A 125 -13.20 7.36 4.59
N ARG A 126 -13.98 6.93 3.59
CA ARG A 126 -15.28 6.28 3.80
C ARG A 126 -15.12 4.92 4.48
N LEU A 127 -14.13 4.12 4.07
CA LEU A 127 -13.85 2.82 4.66
C LEU A 127 -13.35 2.97 6.10
N ALA A 128 -12.51 3.95 6.40
CA ALA A 128 -12.05 4.26 7.75
C ALA A 128 -13.21 4.55 8.68
N LYS A 129 -14.13 5.44 8.25
CA LYS A 129 -15.35 5.72 9.03
C LYS A 129 -16.18 4.46 9.28
N LYS A 130 -16.36 3.61 8.24
CA LYS A 130 -17.12 2.35 8.36
C LYS A 130 -16.42 1.35 9.28
N ALA A 131 -15.09 1.35 9.33
CA ALA A 131 -14.27 0.47 10.16
C ALA A 131 -14.10 0.97 11.61
N GLY A 132 -14.62 2.15 11.95
CA GLY A 132 -14.43 2.78 13.25
C GLY A 132 -12.97 3.21 13.51
N ILE A 133 -12.23 3.57 12.47
CA ILE A 133 -10.85 4.04 12.58
C ILE A 133 -10.86 5.56 12.68
N GLU A 134 -10.43 6.08 13.83
CA GLU A 134 -10.39 7.52 14.12
C GLU A 134 -9.21 8.23 13.47
N LYS A 135 -8.10 7.51 13.27
CA LYS A 135 -6.90 8.00 12.59
C LYS A 135 -7.21 8.42 11.15
N ARG A 136 -6.45 9.39 10.65
CA ARG A 136 -6.56 9.82 9.26
C ARG A 136 -6.03 8.74 8.31
N VAL A 137 -6.92 8.07 7.58
CA VAL A 137 -6.56 7.06 6.59
C VAL A 137 -6.45 7.69 5.20
N HIS A 138 -5.28 7.58 4.60
CA HIS A 138 -4.99 8.05 3.24
C HIS A 138 -3.88 7.19 2.59
N PRO A 139 -3.71 7.24 1.24
CA PRO A 139 -2.78 6.34 0.55
C PRO A 139 -1.33 6.41 1.06
N HIS A 140 -0.83 7.61 1.32
CA HIS A 140 0.53 7.80 1.83
C HIS A 140 0.68 7.24 3.26
N GLY A 141 -0.36 7.38 4.11
CA GLY A 141 -0.39 6.80 5.45
C GLY A 141 -0.35 5.27 5.41
N LEU A 142 -1.10 4.63 4.50
CA LEU A 142 -1.05 3.16 4.32
C LEU A 142 0.34 2.68 3.92
N ARG A 143 0.96 3.33 2.94
CA ARG A 143 2.34 3.03 2.54
C ARG A 143 3.33 3.21 3.69
N HIS A 144 3.16 4.26 4.48
CA HIS A 144 4.01 4.54 5.65
C HIS A 144 3.84 3.48 6.72
N SER A 145 2.59 3.12 7.03
CA SER A 145 2.28 2.01 7.95
C SER A 145 2.88 0.68 7.46
N GLY A 146 2.81 0.41 6.16
CA GLY A 146 3.42 -0.78 5.57
C GLY A 146 4.94 -0.84 5.79
N ALA A 147 5.64 0.27 5.60
CA ALA A 147 7.08 0.34 5.84
C ALA A 147 7.45 0.09 7.32
N VAL A 148 6.66 0.66 8.25
CA VAL A 148 6.84 0.41 9.69
C VAL A 148 6.56 -1.06 10.02
N HIS A 149 5.48 -1.65 9.49
CA HIS A 149 5.18 -3.07 9.75
C HIS A 149 6.25 -4.00 9.21
N LEU A 150 6.83 -3.74 8.03
CA LEU A 150 7.95 -4.51 7.50
C LEU A 150 9.18 -4.42 8.43
N LEU A 151 9.42 -3.25 9.03
CA LEU A 151 10.48 -3.06 10.00
C LEU A 151 10.21 -3.85 11.28
N ASP A 152 8.98 -3.79 11.83
CA ASP A 152 8.54 -4.53 13.01
C ASP A 152 8.57 -6.06 12.79
N GLU A 153 8.38 -6.51 11.53
CA GLU A 153 8.52 -7.91 11.10
C GLU A 153 9.99 -8.35 10.94
N GLY A 154 10.96 -7.46 11.21
CA GLY A 154 12.39 -7.74 11.16
C GLY A 154 13.04 -7.66 9.78
N HIS A 155 12.35 -7.09 8.79
CA HIS A 155 12.96 -6.90 7.47
C HIS A 155 14.07 -5.85 7.50
N ASN A 156 15.14 -6.11 6.76
CA ASN A 156 16.28 -5.21 6.65
C ASN A 156 15.88 -3.86 6.02
N VAL A 157 16.35 -2.75 6.61
CA VAL A 157 16.09 -1.37 6.14
C VAL A 157 16.46 -1.15 4.68
N VAL A 158 17.51 -1.81 4.18
CA VAL A 158 17.90 -1.72 2.77
C VAL A 158 16.83 -2.36 1.88
N VAL A 159 16.28 -3.51 2.27
CA VAL A 159 15.19 -4.20 1.57
C VAL A 159 13.93 -3.32 1.58
N ILE A 160 13.59 -2.73 2.74
CA ILE A 160 12.45 -1.79 2.85
C ILE A 160 12.66 -0.57 1.95
N SER A 161 13.87 -0.02 1.90
CA SER A 161 14.20 1.11 1.01
C SER A 161 14.01 0.77 -0.47
N GLN A 162 14.40 -0.44 -0.88
CA GLN A 162 14.18 -0.94 -2.24
C GLN A 162 12.69 -1.15 -2.52
N GLN A 163 11.95 -1.73 -1.58
CA GLN A 163 10.49 -1.90 -1.66
C GLN A 163 9.80 -0.54 -1.85
N LEU A 164 10.21 0.47 -1.11
CA LEU A 164 9.71 1.83 -1.23
C LEU A 164 10.16 2.54 -2.51
N GLY A 165 11.25 2.14 -3.13
CA GLY A 165 11.85 2.82 -4.27
C GLY A 165 12.42 4.20 -3.88
N HIS A 166 13.10 4.26 -2.74
CA HIS A 166 13.84 5.44 -2.34
C HIS A 166 15.22 5.42 -3.00
N SER A 167 15.56 6.47 -3.72
CA SER A 167 16.89 6.67 -4.32
C SER A 167 17.97 6.98 -3.28
N ASN A 168 17.55 7.44 -2.07
CA ASN A 168 18.43 7.80 -0.97
C ASN A 168 17.93 7.12 0.32
N LEU A 169 18.82 6.36 0.99
CA LEU A 169 18.56 5.72 2.28
C LEU A 169 18.18 6.72 3.39
N ALA A 170 18.67 7.96 3.31
CA ALA A 170 18.30 9.00 4.26
C ALA A 170 16.77 9.21 4.37
N THR A 171 16.03 9.01 3.27
CA THR A 171 14.56 9.07 3.28
C THR A 171 13.95 7.90 4.06
N THR A 172 14.64 6.76 4.12
CA THR A 172 14.19 5.56 4.84
C THR A 172 14.49 5.68 6.34
N ASN A 173 15.51 6.48 6.73
CA ASN A 173 15.85 6.73 8.14
C ASN A 173 14.69 7.32 8.94
N THR A 174 13.73 7.98 8.29
CA THR A 174 12.52 8.47 8.95
C THR A 174 11.72 7.34 9.63
N TYR A 175 11.82 6.11 9.12
CA TYR A 175 11.16 4.94 9.71
C TYR A 175 11.91 4.39 10.92
N LEU A 176 13.22 4.60 11.00
CA LEU A 176 14.03 4.17 12.15
C LEU A 176 13.67 4.91 13.44
N ASN A 177 13.08 6.11 13.33
CA ASN A 177 12.57 6.86 14.47
C ASN A 177 11.40 6.17 15.18
N HIS A 178 10.79 5.16 14.56
CA HIS A 178 9.73 4.33 15.18
C HIS A 178 10.28 3.12 15.95
N LEU A 179 11.59 2.79 15.81
CA LEU A 179 12.25 1.78 16.64
C LEU A 179 12.30 2.25 18.10
N LYS A 180 11.77 1.43 19.00
CA LYS A 180 11.87 1.67 20.44
C LYS A 180 13.23 1.21 20.96
N PRO A 181 13.74 1.81 22.04
CA PRO A 181 15.00 1.32 22.68
C PRO A 181 14.97 -0.17 23.01
N ALA A 182 13.78 -0.70 23.38
CA ALA A 182 13.59 -2.13 23.65
C ALA A 182 13.87 -3.02 22.43
N ASP A 183 13.51 -2.57 21.22
CA ASP A 183 13.71 -3.32 19.97
C ASP A 183 15.22 -3.41 19.66
N VAL A 184 15.98 -2.33 19.95
CA VAL A 184 17.43 -2.29 19.79
C VAL A 184 18.11 -3.25 20.78
N VAL A 185 17.65 -3.28 22.04
CA VAL A 185 18.17 -4.20 23.06
C VAL A 185 17.88 -5.65 22.66
N ALA A 186 16.67 -5.97 22.21
CA ALA A 186 16.29 -7.31 21.79
C ALA A 186 17.15 -7.81 20.61
N ALA A 187 17.41 -6.94 19.63
CA ALA A 187 18.23 -7.27 18.46
C ALA A 187 19.71 -7.56 18.80
N MET A 188 20.21 -7.06 19.95
CA MET A 188 21.58 -7.30 20.38
C MET A 188 21.73 -8.56 21.24
N GLN A 189 20.61 -9.24 21.56
CA GLN A 189 20.60 -10.48 22.36
C GLN A 189 20.40 -11.74 21.51
N THR A 190 20.23 -11.60 20.21
CA THR A 190 20.15 -12.68 19.20
C THR A 190 21.49 -12.84 18.49
#